data_d10a2edb2202867f2eb03c42a3df58af
#
_entry.id   d10a2edb2202867f2eb03c42a3df58af
#
_cell.length_a   1.000
_cell.length_b   1.000
_cell.length_c   1.000
_cell.angle_alpha   90.00
_cell.angle_beta   90.00
_cell.angle_gamma   90.00
#
_symmetry.space_group_name_H-M   'P 1'
#
loop_
_entity.id
_entity.type
_entity.pdbx_description
1 polymer ?
#
loop_
_entity_poly.entity_id
_entity_poly.type
_entity_poly.pdbx_seq_one_letter_code
_entity_poly.pdbx_strand_id
1 'polypeptide(L)'
;MNIFTCSRTMVFIVVFLVLSVATTRTPSANSVRFTPNGAEITIAHSNVSNSTFYLLRPDLRRCASPMCGGYFVRRVNSGLTRCANGRQMSECYVASIDWNGMAEAEIKKAMDRDMKSTDANTPNFTLTEQVIELTRLNGALLRGYIVSKGNRNGRYGVLKASELWYAANDEKPYGDFYRVRDLGIRCIAAPCLTHQESKLNAPSQRKIAGVDLNDARADQTAVEQAQTGLTSSEGIIVAGGHSTVTGPAGRGLMLKASQFYLRQPSKRAEAGLKPCIRTGCSSQICSDHDVITTCEYRPEYECYKKATCERQANGDCGFTKTKELTDCLARVR
;
A
#
# COMPACT_ATOMS: atom_id res chain seq x y z
N MET A 1 -17.20 -86.44 18.20
CA MET A 1 -16.44 -86.84 19.43
C MET A 1 -15.33 -85.82 19.67
N ASN A 2 -15.50 -85.12 20.69
CA ASN A 2 -14.73 -83.99 21.10
C ASN A 2 -13.22 -84.23 21.18
N ILE A 3 -12.40 -83.18 20.97
CA ILE A 3 -11.29 -82.82 21.85
C ILE A 3 -10.92 -81.33 21.66
N PHE A 4 -11.12 -80.55 22.68
CA PHE A 4 -10.61 -79.18 22.90
C PHE A 4 -9.11 -79.16 23.06
N THR A 5 -8.41 -78.27 22.34
CA THR A 5 -7.04 -77.89 22.75
C THR A 5 -6.98 -76.38 22.89
N CYS A 6 -6.79 -75.99 24.13
CA CYS A 6 -6.57 -74.64 24.62
C CYS A 6 -5.14 -74.22 24.28
N SER A 7 -4.95 -73.20 23.42
CA SER A 7 -3.65 -72.55 23.20
C SER A 7 -3.62 -71.21 23.88
N ARG A 8 -2.74 -71.09 24.91
CA ARG A 8 -2.41 -69.85 25.64
C ARG A 8 -1.63 -68.94 24.72
N THR A 9 -2.22 -67.87 24.28
CA THR A 9 -1.49 -66.80 23.63
C THR A 9 -1.05 -65.77 24.68
N MET A 10 0.27 -65.71 24.91
CA MET A 10 0.92 -64.68 25.72
C MET A 10 0.82 -63.33 25.02
N VAL A 11 0.10 -62.40 25.60
CA VAL A 11 0.07 -61.00 25.15
C VAL A 11 1.25 -60.26 25.78
N PHE A 12 2.27 -59.93 24.97
CA PHE A 12 3.32 -59.00 25.37
C PHE A 12 2.74 -57.59 25.22
N ILE A 13 2.49 -56.93 26.37
CA ILE A 13 2.19 -55.52 26.42
C ILE A 13 3.52 -54.75 26.31
N VAL A 14 3.79 -54.24 25.11
CA VAL A 14 4.88 -53.28 24.92
C VAL A 14 4.35 -51.90 25.30
N VAL A 15 4.72 -51.43 26.48
CA VAL A 15 4.45 -50.04 26.92
C VAL A 15 5.41 -49.11 26.21
N PHE A 16 4.94 -48.46 25.16
CA PHE A 16 5.64 -47.31 24.57
C PHE A 16 5.47 -46.08 25.48
N LEU A 17 6.51 -45.76 26.22
CA LEU A 17 6.65 -44.47 26.90
C LEU A 17 6.87 -43.40 25.86
N VAL A 18 5.80 -42.73 25.42
CA VAL A 18 5.91 -41.50 24.60
C VAL A 18 6.34 -40.38 25.53
N LEU A 19 7.63 -40.05 25.53
CA LEU A 19 8.13 -38.79 26.10
C LEU A 19 7.55 -37.62 25.26
N SER A 20 6.47 -37.05 25.74
CA SER A 20 5.96 -35.76 25.25
C SER A 20 6.93 -34.66 25.69
N VAL A 21 7.83 -34.25 24.80
CA VAL A 21 8.60 -33.01 24.95
C VAL A 21 7.62 -31.86 24.82
N ALA A 22 7.10 -31.38 25.93
CA ALA A 22 6.36 -30.15 26.00
C ALA A 22 7.34 -29.00 25.71
N THR A 23 7.36 -28.51 24.46
CA THR A 23 7.99 -27.24 24.13
C THR A 23 7.17 -26.13 24.79
N THR A 24 7.58 -25.74 26.00
CA THR A 24 7.09 -24.53 26.64
C THR A 24 7.53 -23.33 25.79
N ARG A 25 6.61 -22.80 24.97
CA ARG A 25 6.77 -21.45 24.41
C ARG A 25 6.77 -20.49 25.60
N THR A 26 7.92 -19.97 25.95
CA THR A 26 8.04 -18.83 26.87
C THR A 26 7.29 -17.66 26.30
N PRO A 27 6.28 -17.09 26.98
CA PRO A 27 5.71 -15.83 26.55
C PRO A 27 6.80 -14.76 26.64
N SER A 28 6.95 -13.97 25.59
CA SER A 28 7.84 -12.80 25.56
C SER A 28 7.50 -11.92 26.77
N ALA A 29 8.46 -11.76 27.67
CA ALA A 29 8.30 -11.00 28.89
C ALA A 29 8.06 -9.53 28.56
N ASN A 30 6.87 -9.03 28.84
CA ASN A 30 6.59 -7.61 28.93
C ASN A 30 7.35 -7.06 30.14
N SER A 31 8.47 -6.37 29.91
CA SER A 31 9.17 -5.70 31.01
C SER A 31 8.40 -4.43 31.41
N VAL A 32 7.75 -4.47 32.54
CA VAL A 32 7.18 -3.29 33.20
C VAL A 32 8.30 -2.68 34.05
N ARG A 33 8.77 -1.49 33.70
CA ARG A 33 9.66 -0.69 34.56
C ARG A 33 8.81 0.27 35.38
N PHE A 34 8.88 0.15 36.69
CA PHE A 34 8.31 1.10 37.64
C PHE A 34 9.35 2.18 37.96
N THR A 35 8.97 3.45 37.78
CA THR A 35 9.74 4.58 38.34
C THR A 35 8.99 5.20 39.52
N PRO A 36 9.69 5.75 40.55
CA PRO A 36 9.04 6.18 41.80
C PRO A 36 8.14 7.41 41.69
N ASN A 37 8.09 8.11 40.56
CA ASN A 37 7.34 9.34 40.39
C ASN A 37 6.42 9.24 39.17
N GLY A 38 5.19 8.74 39.39
CA GLY A 38 4.07 8.82 38.45
C GLY A 38 4.21 7.87 37.25
N ALA A 39 3.49 6.76 37.28
CA ALA A 39 3.55 5.73 36.26
C ALA A 39 2.91 6.22 34.95
N GLU A 40 3.70 6.63 33.99
CA GLU A 40 3.30 6.66 32.58
C GLU A 40 3.54 5.26 32.01
N ILE A 41 2.47 4.49 31.86
CA ILE A 41 2.53 3.17 31.24
C ILE A 41 2.67 3.37 29.73
N THR A 42 3.88 3.49 29.24
CA THR A 42 4.16 3.42 27.80
C THR A 42 4.22 1.94 27.41
N ILE A 43 3.09 1.38 27.00
CA ILE A 43 3.07 0.10 26.32
C ILE A 43 3.64 0.32 24.92
N ALA A 44 4.94 0.10 24.78
CA ALA A 44 5.57 0.03 23.46
C ALA A 44 5.09 -1.24 22.75
N HIS A 45 3.95 -1.15 22.09
CA HIS A 45 3.55 -2.17 21.15
C HIS A 45 4.47 -2.05 19.92
N SER A 46 5.22 -3.11 19.64
CA SER A 46 5.90 -3.34 18.37
C SER A 46 4.86 -3.53 17.25
N ASN A 47 4.25 -2.43 16.78
CA ASN A 47 3.03 -2.43 15.97
C ASN A 47 3.27 -2.47 14.46
N VAL A 48 4.48 -2.78 13.99
CA VAL A 48 4.76 -2.84 12.54
C VAL A 48 4.07 -4.04 11.86
N SER A 49 3.77 -5.11 12.60
CA SER A 49 3.11 -6.32 12.05
C SER A 49 1.59 -6.21 11.91
N ASN A 50 0.95 -5.22 12.52
CA ASN A 50 -0.52 -5.09 12.56
C ASN A 50 -1.09 -3.99 11.65
N SER A 51 -0.27 -3.38 10.79
CA SER A 51 -0.74 -2.37 9.85
C SER A 51 -1.67 -2.98 8.79
N THR A 52 -2.84 -2.41 8.64
CA THR A 52 -3.93 -2.88 7.78
C THR A 52 -4.30 -1.78 6.79
N PHE A 53 -4.72 -2.15 5.59
CA PHE A 53 -5.28 -1.21 4.61
C PHE A 53 -6.77 -1.04 4.83
N TYR A 54 -7.19 0.22 4.88
CA TYR A 54 -8.57 0.63 5.04
C TYR A 54 -9.00 1.56 3.90
N LEU A 55 -10.21 1.36 3.40
CA LEU A 55 -10.90 2.29 2.53
C LEU A 55 -11.65 3.30 3.41
N LEU A 56 -11.53 4.59 3.08
CA LEU A 56 -12.13 5.69 3.81
C LEU A 56 -13.42 6.17 3.19
N ARG A 57 -14.33 6.62 4.05
CA ARG A 57 -15.53 7.37 3.72
C ARG A 57 -15.72 8.47 4.77
N PRO A 58 -15.96 9.75 4.38
CA PRO A 58 -16.23 10.81 5.35
C PRO A 58 -17.52 10.56 6.12
N ASP A 59 -17.55 11.00 7.35
CA ASP A 59 -18.76 11.04 8.19
C ASP A 59 -19.40 12.41 8.10
N LEU A 60 -20.45 12.53 7.31
CA LEU A 60 -21.18 13.77 7.08
C LEU A 60 -22.34 14.01 8.09
N ARG A 61 -22.42 13.20 9.14
CA ARG A 61 -23.44 13.39 10.19
C ARG A 61 -23.19 14.70 10.96
N ARG A 62 -24.28 15.36 11.33
CA ARG A 62 -24.24 16.60 12.10
C ARG A 62 -24.42 16.28 13.57
N CYS A 63 -23.36 16.17 14.32
CA CYS A 63 -23.36 16.05 15.78
C CYS A 63 -22.05 16.60 16.35
N ALA A 64 -21.91 16.62 17.68
CA ALA A 64 -20.71 17.18 18.32
C ALA A 64 -19.49 16.27 18.15
N SER A 65 -18.34 16.86 17.75
CA SER A 65 -17.05 16.18 17.77
C SER A 65 -16.69 15.77 19.22
N PRO A 66 -16.07 14.60 19.44
CA PRO A 66 -15.50 13.66 18.48
C PRO A 66 -16.44 12.51 18.08
N MET A 67 -17.75 12.63 18.31
CA MET A 67 -18.71 11.54 18.06
C MET A 67 -19.16 11.45 16.60
N CYS A 68 -18.97 12.50 15.83
CA CYS A 68 -19.14 12.53 14.38
C CYS A 68 -18.23 13.57 13.72
N GLY A 69 -18.33 13.70 12.37
CA GLY A 69 -17.49 14.61 11.59
C GLY A 69 -16.06 14.07 11.37
N GLY A 70 -15.84 12.77 11.59
CA GLY A 70 -14.60 12.08 11.25
C GLY A 70 -14.79 11.21 10.00
N TYR A 71 -14.37 9.95 10.09
CA TYR A 71 -14.38 9.01 8.96
C TYR A 71 -14.96 7.67 9.35
N PHE A 72 -15.59 7.00 8.40
CA PHE A 72 -15.81 5.57 8.44
C PHE A 72 -14.71 4.87 7.69
N VAL A 73 -14.13 3.82 8.30
CA VAL A 73 -13.03 3.04 7.73
C VAL A 73 -13.46 1.59 7.61
N ARG A 74 -13.20 1.00 6.44
CA ARG A 74 -13.51 -0.39 6.13
C ARG A 74 -12.23 -1.12 5.73
N ARG A 75 -11.92 -2.21 6.41
CA ARG A 75 -10.79 -3.07 6.05
C ARG A 75 -11.02 -3.66 4.66
N VAL A 76 -10.10 -3.44 3.73
CA VAL A 76 -10.20 -4.01 2.38
C VAL A 76 -9.94 -5.51 2.39
N ASN A 77 -10.49 -6.23 1.44
CA ASN A 77 -10.44 -7.69 1.33
C ASN A 77 -10.96 -8.43 2.57
N SER A 78 -11.89 -7.80 3.30
CA SER A 78 -12.52 -8.40 4.48
C SER A 78 -13.96 -7.90 4.61
N GLY A 79 -14.85 -8.79 5.02
CA GLY A 79 -16.23 -8.40 5.35
C GLY A 79 -16.35 -7.65 6.68
N LEU A 80 -15.32 -7.75 7.54
CA LEU A 80 -15.34 -7.19 8.89
C LEU A 80 -14.09 -6.37 9.18
N THR A 81 -14.29 -5.29 9.92
CA THR A 81 -13.28 -4.36 10.43
C THR A 81 -13.30 -4.39 11.94
N ARG A 82 -12.14 -4.57 12.59
CA ARG A 82 -12.02 -4.49 14.04
C ARG A 82 -11.98 -3.04 14.48
N CYS A 83 -12.99 -2.61 15.23
CA CYS A 83 -13.15 -1.23 15.71
C CYS A 83 -12.38 -0.97 17.02
N ALA A 84 -12.23 0.30 17.38
CA ALA A 84 -11.54 0.74 18.59
C ALA A 84 -12.12 0.17 19.90
N ASN A 85 -13.40 -0.18 19.92
CA ASN A 85 -14.08 -0.83 21.06
C ASN A 85 -13.92 -2.35 21.07
N GLY A 86 -13.09 -2.93 20.17
CA GLY A 86 -12.86 -4.36 20.04
C GLY A 86 -13.92 -5.13 19.23
N ARG A 87 -15.07 -4.50 18.89
CA ARG A 87 -16.13 -5.11 18.09
C ARG A 87 -15.69 -5.25 16.62
N GLN A 88 -16.23 -6.25 15.94
CA GLN A 88 -16.09 -6.41 14.50
C GLN A 88 -17.38 -5.92 13.80
N MET A 89 -17.22 -5.00 12.86
CA MET A 89 -18.32 -4.39 12.10
C MET A 89 -17.92 -4.28 10.62
N SER A 90 -18.87 -4.07 9.73
CA SER A 90 -18.58 -3.83 8.30
C SER A 90 -17.68 -2.62 8.07
N GLU A 91 -17.89 -1.57 8.86
CA GLU A 91 -17.05 -0.37 8.93
C GLU A 91 -16.99 0.16 10.37
N CYS A 92 -15.92 0.89 10.68
CA CYS A 92 -15.69 1.50 11.99
C CYS A 92 -15.60 3.01 11.87
N TYR A 93 -16.22 3.69 12.82
CA TYR A 93 -16.03 5.13 12.96
C TYR A 93 -14.68 5.44 13.61
N VAL A 94 -13.95 6.41 13.07
CA VAL A 94 -12.78 7.05 13.67
C VAL A 94 -12.97 8.56 13.67
N ALA A 95 -12.71 9.20 14.81
CA ALA A 95 -12.95 10.64 14.98
C ALA A 95 -11.91 11.48 14.23
N SER A 96 -10.71 10.94 14.04
CA SER A 96 -9.61 11.61 13.34
C SER A 96 -8.59 10.62 12.79
N ILE A 97 -7.78 11.10 11.86
CA ILE A 97 -6.59 10.42 11.36
C ILE A 97 -5.37 11.08 12.02
N ASP A 98 -4.51 10.25 12.61
CA ASP A 98 -3.21 10.67 13.09
C ASP A 98 -2.17 10.22 12.05
N TRP A 99 -1.59 11.17 11.38
CA TRP A 99 -0.69 10.96 10.25
C TRP A 99 0.71 10.48 10.66
N ASN A 100 0.94 10.24 11.97
CA ASN A 100 2.15 9.61 12.52
C ASN A 100 3.47 10.15 11.94
N GLY A 101 3.56 11.48 11.81
CA GLY A 101 4.74 12.18 11.29
C GLY A 101 4.80 12.30 9.76
N MET A 102 3.75 11.95 9.04
CA MET A 102 3.58 12.44 7.65
C MET A 102 3.47 13.96 7.70
N ALA A 103 4.23 14.66 6.86
CA ALA A 103 4.24 16.12 6.92
C ALA A 103 2.89 16.69 6.48
N GLU A 104 2.35 17.64 7.24
CA GLU A 104 1.09 18.34 6.96
C GLU A 104 1.08 18.96 5.54
N ALA A 105 2.24 19.48 5.10
CA ALA A 105 2.42 20.03 3.76
C ALA A 105 2.23 18.96 2.65
N GLU A 106 2.55 17.69 2.90
CA GLU A 106 2.36 16.59 1.93
C GLU A 106 0.91 16.19 1.84
N ILE A 107 0.24 16.13 2.98
CA ILE A 107 -1.19 15.90 3.08
C ILE A 107 -1.92 17.02 2.34
N LYS A 108 -1.56 18.28 2.58
CA LYS A 108 -2.13 19.46 1.92
C LYS A 108 -1.87 19.47 0.42
N LYS A 109 -0.64 19.21 -0.04
CA LYS A 109 -0.29 19.14 -1.47
C LYS A 109 -1.04 18.04 -2.21
N ALA A 110 -1.28 16.93 -1.55
CA ALA A 110 -2.07 15.84 -2.07
C ALA A 110 -3.56 16.22 -2.20
N MET A 111 -4.07 16.95 -1.20
CA MET A 111 -5.43 17.50 -1.21
C MET A 111 -5.64 18.60 -2.25
N ASP A 112 -4.61 19.41 -2.54
CA ASP A 112 -4.69 20.54 -3.48
C ASP A 112 -4.68 20.11 -4.97
N ARG A 113 -4.32 18.88 -5.30
CA ARG A 113 -4.35 18.38 -6.69
C ARG A 113 -5.75 18.29 -7.26
N ASP A 114 -6.73 17.93 -6.45
CA ASP A 114 -8.12 17.79 -6.89
C ASP A 114 -8.81 19.14 -7.20
N MET A 115 -8.28 20.25 -6.71
CA MET A 115 -8.89 21.57 -6.94
C MET A 115 -8.70 22.10 -8.38
N LYS A 116 -7.81 21.52 -9.18
CA LYS A 116 -7.60 21.97 -10.57
C LYS A 116 -8.57 21.35 -11.59
N SER A 117 -9.35 20.35 -11.19
CA SER A 117 -10.30 19.67 -12.08
C SER A 117 -11.76 20.12 -11.91
N THR A 118 -12.07 20.97 -10.94
CA THR A 118 -13.43 21.52 -10.80
C THR A 118 -13.59 22.72 -11.71
N ASP A 119 -14.43 22.57 -12.72
CA ASP A 119 -14.90 23.63 -13.63
C ASP A 119 -15.28 24.90 -12.88
N ALA A 120 -14.79 26.03 -13.35
CA ALA A 120 -15.00 27.38 -12.83
C ALA A 120 -16.47 27.85 -12.84
N ASN A 121 -17.43 26.97 -13.14
CA ASN A 121 -18.84 27.28 -13.32
C ASN A 121 -19.77 26.76 -12.20
N THR A 122 -19.24 26.28 -11.08
CA THR A 122 -20.09 25.89 -9.95
C THR A 122 -20.39 27.11 -9.10
N PRO A 123 -21.70 27.41 -8.77
CA PRO A 123 -22.05 28.55 -7.97
C PRO A 123 -21.41 28.49 -6.57
N ASN A 124 -20.92 29.64 -6.08
CA ASN A 124 -20.27 29.88 -4.81
C ASN A 124 -20.97 29.20 -3.62
N PHE A 125 -20.67 27.93 -3.40
CA PHE A 125 -20.98 27.26 -2.15
C PHE A 125 -19.73 27.33 -1.27
N THR A 126 -19.75 28.18 -0.26
CA THR A 126 -18.63 28.29 0.69
C THR A 126 -18.63 27.06 1.60
N LEU A 127 -18.01 25.98 1.13
CA LEU A 127 -17.71 24.82 1.97
C LEU A 127 -16.68 25.28 3.02
N THR A 128 -16.93 24.96 4.28
CA THR A 128 -15.93 25.16 5.33
C THR A 128 -14.70 24.29 5.01
N GLU A 129 -13.50 24.78 5.31
CA GLU A 129 -12.23 24.10 5.05
C GLU A 129 -12.23 22.64 5.55
N GLN A 130 -12.92 22.36 6.67
CA GLN A 130 -13.11 21.01 7.20
C GLN A 130 -13.94 20.08 6.28
N VAL A 131 -14.96 20.59 5.62
CA VAL A 131 -15.80 19.78 4.72
C VAL A 131 -15.04 19.45 3.44
N ILE A 132 -14.23 20.41 2.97
CA ILE A 132 -13.35 20.21 1.82
C ILE A 132 -12.32 19.12 2.14
N GLU A 133 -11.68 19.17 3.30
CA GLU A 133 -10.70 18.15 3.73
C GLU A 133 -11.33 16.76 3.85
N LEU A 134 -12.50 16.68 4.46
CA LEU A 134 -13.25 15.42 4.63
C LEU A 134 -13.61 14.78 3.28
N THR A 135 -14.07 15.56 2.32
CA THR A 135 -14.49 15.03 1.00
C THR A 135 -13.34 14.55 0.14
N ARG A 136 -12.16 15.18 0.25
CA ARG A 136 -10.95 14.81 -0.51
C ARG A 136 -10.40 13.44 -0.18
N LEU A 137 -10.63 12.94 1.03
CA LEU A 137 -10.22 11.59 1.43
C LEU A 137 -11.30 10.55 1.17
N ASN A 138 -12.40 10.91 0.53
CA ASN A 138 -13.43 9.94 0.14
C ASN A 138 -12.87 8.95 -0.87
N GLY A 139 -13.01 7.66 -0.57
CA GLY A 139 -12.47 6.61 -1.41
C GLY A 139 -10.95 6.39 -1.30
N ALA A 140 -10.21 7.20 -0.53
CA ALA A 140 -8.79 6.98 -0.32
C ALA A 140 -8.51 5.68 0.46
N LEU A 141 -7.34 5.08 0.21
CA LEU A 141 -6.82 3.96 0.99
C LEU A 141 -5.76 4.44 1.96
N LEU A 142 -5.90 4.06 3.22
CA LEU A 142 -4.88 4.27 4.25
C LEU A 142 -4.36 2.95 4.78
N ARG A 143 -3.05 2.87 4.95
CA ARG A 143 -2.42 1.82 5.75
C ARG A 143 -2.20 2.32 7.16
N GLY A 144 -2.58 1.52 8.16
CA GLY A 144 -2.42 1.91 9.54
C GLY A 144 -3.10 0.95 10.51
N TYR A 145 -3.40 1.46 11.69
CA TYR A 145 -4.14 0.71 12.73
C TYR A 145 -5.00 1.65 13.56
N ILE A 146 -6.11 1.11 14.07
CA ILE A 146 -7.06 1.87 14.87
C ILE A 146 -6.69 1.75 16.35
N VAL A 147 -6.59 2.89 17.04
CA VAL A 147 -6.42 2.97 18.49
C VAL A 147 -7.67 3.56 19.15
N SER A 148 -7.92 3.15 20.40
CA SER A 148 -8.98 3.74 21.20
C SER A 148 -8.44 4.93 21.99
N LYS A 149 -9.07 6.09 21.84
CA LYS A 149 -8.88 7.24 22.73
C LYS A 149 -10.16 7.51 23.53
N GLY A 150 -10.03 8.16 24.67
CA GLY A 150 -11.18 8.53 25.50
C GLY A 150 -11.05 9.95 26.01
N ASN A 151 -12.20 10.58 26.18
CA ASN A 151 -12.35 11.86 26.87
C ASN A 151 -13.61 11.84 27.75
N ARG A 152 -14.01 12.98 28.29
CA ARG A 152 -15.23 13.12 29.12
C ARG A 152 -16.52 12.72 28.39
N ASN A 153 -16.51 12.77 27.04
CA ASN A 153 -17.66 12.45 26.20
C ASN A 153 -17.71 10.98 25.76
N GLY A 154 -16.73 10.14 26.17
CA GLY A 154 -16.69 8.72 25.85
C GLY A 154 -15.43 8.27 25.11
N ARG A 155 -15.46 7.03 24.60
CA ARG A 155 -14.35 6.43 23.87
C ARG A 155 -14.63 6.47 22.38
N TYR A 156 -13.60 6.83 21.60
CA TYR A 156 -13.67 6.92 20.14
C TYR A 156 -12.40 6.34 19.49
N GLY A 157 -12.48 6.01 18.21
CA GLY A 157 -11.36 5.52 17.41
C GLY A 157 -10.53 6.67 16.85
N VAL A 158 -9.22 6.44 16.75
CA VAL A 158 -8.28 7.25 15.96
C VAL A 158 -7.50 6.32 15.06
N LEU A 159 -7.43 6.62 13.74
CA LEU A 159 -6.63 5.88 12.80
C LEU A 159 -5.20 6.43 12.78
N LYS A 160 -4.24 5.63 13.20
CA LYS A 160 -2.80 5.91 13.05
C LYS A 160 -2.38 5.52 11.66
N ALA A 161 -2.21 6.47 10.75
CA ALA A 161 -1.89 6.25 9.36
C ALA A 161 -0.37 6.28 9.10
N SER A 162 0.11 5.40 8.21
CA SER A 162 1.50 5.32 7.78
C SER A 162 1.68 5.43 6.27
N GLU A 163 0.62 5.17 5.49
CA GLU A 163 0.62 5.33 4.04
C GLU A 163 -0.74 5.88 3.59
N LEU A 164 -0.71 6.75 2.60
CA LEU A 164 -1.89 7.32 1.95
C LEU A 164 -1.82 7.04 0.45
N TRP A 165 -2.92 6.53 -0.09
CA TRP A 165 -3.09 6.19 -1.49
C TRP A 165 -4.38 6.81 -2.00
N TYR A 166 -4.30 7.61 -3.07
CA TYR A 166 -5.44 8.27 -3.67
C TYR A 166 -6.02 7.45 -4.81
N ALA A 167 -7.34 7.39 -4.87
CA ALA A 167 -8.04 6.84 -6.03
C ALA A 167 -7.73 7.67 -7.29
N ALA A 168 -7.64 7.01 -8.45
CA ALA A 168 -7.38 7.68 -9.71
C ALA A 168 -8.54 8.58 -10.16
N ASN A 169 -9.76 8.28 -9.70
CA ASN A 169 -10.97 9.03 -9.94
C ASN A 169 -12.02 8.71 -8.85
N ASP A 170 -13.23 9.26 -8.97
CA ASP A 170 -14.33 9.08 -8.02
C ASP A 170 -15.14 7.78 -8.23
N GLU A 171 -14.74 6.92 -9.17
CA GLU A 171 -15.43 5.66 -9.42
C GLU A 171 -15.30 4.71 -8.22
N LYS A 172 -16.43 4.07 -7.88
CA LYS A 172 -16.47 3.16 -6.74
C LYS A 172 -15.71 1.86 -7.04
N PRO A 173 -14.71 1.48 -6.24
CA PRO A 173 -13.98 0.25 -6.45
C PRO A 173 -14.87 -0.98 -6.21
N TYR A 174 -14.68 -2.01 -7.04
CA TYR A 174 -15.23 -3.34 -6.84
C TYR A 174 -14.14 -4.40 -7.03
N GLY A 175 -14.38 -5.61 -6.52
CA GLY A 175 -13.41 -6.70 -6.52
C GLY A 175 -12.44 -6.65 -5.33
N ASP A 176 -11.36 -7.41 -5.43
CA ASP A 176 -10.31 -7.47 -4.43
C ASP A 176 -9.22 -6.42 -4.69
N PHE A 177 -8.52 -6.03 -3.63
CA PHE A 177 -7.45 -5.04 -3.69
C PHE A 177 -6.09 -5.72 -3.66
N TYR A 178 -5.23 -5.35 -4.61
CA TYR A 178 -3.89 -5.90 -4.77
C TYR A 178 -2.86 -4.78 -4.87
N ARG A 179 -1.69 -4.95 -4.25
CA ARG A 179 -0.51 -4.16 -4.60
C ARG A 179 0.17 -4.85 -5.76
N VAL A 180 0.47 -4.11 -6.82
CA VAL A 180 1.05 -4.63 -8.07
C VAL A 180 2.30 -3.86 -8.43
N ARG A 181 3.34 -4.56 -8.88
CA ARG A 181 4.57 -3.97 -9.40
C ARG A 181 5.10 -4.75 -10.60
N ASP A 182 5.77 -4.08 -11.51
CA ASP A 182 6.53 -4.69 -12.59
C ASP A 182 7.81 -5.34 -12.02
N LEU A 183 8.12 -6.55 -12.45
CA LEU A 183 9.32 -7.28 -12.05
C LEU A 183 10.52 -7.03 -12.98
N GLY A 184 10.36 -6.20 -14.02
CA GLY A 184 11.38 -6.00 -15.05
C GLY A 184 11.57 -7.19 -15.98
N ILE A 185 10.76 -8.25 -15.85
CA ILE A 185 10.84 -9.45 -16.70
C ILE A 185 10.33 -9.12 -18.10
N ARG A 186 11.05 -9.57 -19.13
CA ARG A 186 10.62 -9.47 -20.52
C ARG A 186 10.78 -10.84 -21.17
N CYS A 187 9.77 -11.29 -21.91
CA CYS A 187 9.73 -12.61 -22.56
C CYS A 187 9.61 -12.44 -24.07
N ILE A 188 10.04 -13.47 -24.80
CA ILE A 188 9.92 -13.52 -26.27
C ILE A 188 8.49 -13.83 -26.70
N ALA A 189 7.73 -14.57 -25.85
CA ALA A 189 6.37 -14.99 -26.16
C ALA A 189 5.39 -14.53 -25.07
N ALA A 190 4.16 -14.19 -25.45
CA ALA A 190 3.08 -13.83 -24.54
C ALA A 190 2.17 -15.06 -24.23
N PRO A 191 1.50 -15.08 -23.06
CA PRO A 191 1.60 -14.12 -21.95
C PRO A 191 2.89 -14.30 -21.14
N CYS A 192 3.51 -13.18 -20.79
CA CYS A 192 4.71 -13.14 -19.95
C CYS A 192 4.33 -12.70 -18.53
N LEU A 193 4.72 -13.44 -17.51
CA LEU A 193 4.41 -13.12 -16.12
C LEU A 193 5.33 -12.01 -15.58
N THR A 194 5.09 -10.80 -16.06
CA THR A 194 5.92 -9.62 -15.85
C THR A 194 5.66 -8.88 -14.54
N HIS A 195 4.51 -9.08 -13.93
CA HIS A 195 4.10 -8.37 -12.72
C HIS A 195 3.96 -9.31 -11.54
N GLN A 196 4.22 -8.78 -10.35
CA GLN A 196 3.91 -9.42 -9.08
C GLN A 196 2.72 -8.70 -8.45
N GLU A 197 1.70 -9.44 -8.06
CA GLU A 197 0.62 -8.93 -7.23
C GLU A 197 0.67 -9.53 -5.83
N SER A 198 0.25 -8.73 -4.85
CA SER A 198 0.11 -9.12 -3.44
C SER A 198 -1.27 -8.67 -2.96
N LYS A 199 -2.13 -9.61 -2.56
CA LYS A 199 -3.46 -9.27 -2.04
C LYS A 199 -3.32 -8.50 -0.74
N LEU A 200 -3.94 -7.31 -0.64
CA LEU A 200 -3.86 -6.50 0.57
C LEU A 200 -4.52 -7.20 1.76
N ASN A 201 -3.94 -7.03 2.94
CA ASN A 201 -4.40 -7.64 4.19
C ASN A 201 -4.45 -9.18 4.19
N ALA A 202 -3.72 -9.82 3.28
CA ALA A 202 -3.60 -11.28 3.16
C ALA A 202 -2.15 -11.67 2.79
N PRO A 203 -1.69 -12.86 3.13
CA PRO A 203 -0.33 -13.31 2.80
C PRO A 203 -0.20 -13.84 1.36
N SER A 204 -1.18 -13.61 0.51
CA SER A 204 -1.22 -14.15 -0.86
C SER A 204 -0.42 -13.27 -1.82
N GLN A 205 0.48 -13.90 -2.55
CA GLN A 205 1.27 -13.28 -3.64
C GLN A 205 1.32 -14.22 -4.84
N ARG A 206 1.32 -13.65 -6.05
CA ARG A 206 1.54 -14.42 -7.29
C ARG A 206 2.07 -13.53 -8.40
N LYS A 207 2.59 -14.16 -9.47
CA LYS A 207 2.96 -13.49 -10.72
C LYS A 207 1.78 -13.49 -11.67
N ILE A 208 1.57 -12.38 -12.38
CA ILE A 208 0.53 -12.19 -13.37
C ILE A 208 1.11 -11.64 -14.67
N ALA A 209 0.36 -11.78 -15.76
CA ALA A 209 0.79 -11.33 -17.08
C ALA A 209 0.78 -9.79 -17.21
N GLY A 210 -0.06 -9.11 -16.45
CA GLY A 210 -0.12 -7.65 -16.47
C GLY A 210 -1.34 -7.10 -15.73
N VAL A 211 -1.49 -5.79 -15.85
CA VAL A 211 -2.63 -5.03 -15.34
C VAL A 211 -3.30 -4.28 -16.49
N ASP A 212 -4.61 -4.40 -16.59
CA ASP A 212 -5.44 -3.63 -17.49
C ASP A 212 -6.15 -2.52 -16.69
N LEU A 213 -5.79 -1.26 -16.97
CA LEU A 213 -6.32 -0.08 -16.28
C LEU A 213 -7.51 0.56 -16.99
N ASN A 214 -7.90 0.07 -18.18
CA ASN A 214 -8.90 0.73 -19.03
C ASN A 214 -10.29 0.81 -18.39
N ASP A 215 -10.70 -0.27 -17.70
CA ASP A 215 -12.01 -0.33 -17.06
C ASP A 215 -12.16 0.64 -15.87
N ALA A 216 -11.05 1.15 -15.35
CA ALA A 216 -11.04 2.16 -14.27
C ALA A 216 -11.48 3.56 -14.75
N ARG A 217 -11.55 3.83 -16.06
CA ARG A 217 -12.00 5.09 -16.66
C ARG A 217 -11.28 6.34 -16.10
N ALA A 218 -10.04 6.18 -15.70
CA ALA A 218 -9.21 7.28 -15.22
C ALA A 218 -8.73 8.14 -16.41
N ASP A 219 -8.36 9.38 -16.10
CA ASP A 219 -7.76 10.25 -17.11
C ASP A 219 -6.36 9.75 -17.54
N GLN A 220 -5.89 10.24 -18.68
CA GLN A 220 -4.62 9.83 -19.26
C GLN A 220 -3.44 10.12 -18.31
N THR A 221 -3.49 11.23 -17.57
CA THR A 221 -2.43 11.62 -16.64
C THR A 221 -2.31 10.64 -15.48
N ALA A 222 -3.45 10.19 -14.91
CA ALA A 222 -3.48 9.19 -13.87
C ALA A 222 -2.96 7.83 -14.37
N VAL A 223 -3.32 7.45 -15.61
CA VAL A 223 -2.83 6.20 -16.24
C VAL A 223 -1.30 6.25 -16.42
N GLU A 224 -0.74 7.36 -16.90
CA GLU A 224 0.71 7.55 -17.06
C GLU A 224 1.44 7.50 -15.71
N GLN A 225 0.85 8.12 -14.67
CA GLN A 225 1.36 8.02 -13.31
C GLN A 225 1.32 6.58 -12.77
N ALA A 226 0.26 5.83 -13.07
CA ALA A 226 0.15 4.43 -12.68
C ALA A 226 1.20 3.55 -13.40
N GLN A 227 1.44 3.78 -14.69
CA GLN A 227 2.49 3.07 -15.43
C GLN A 227 3.87 3.32 -14.85
N THR A 228 4.17 4.59 -14.49
CA THR A 228 5.40 4.94 -13.79
C THR A 228 5.45 4.29 -12.40
N GLY A 229 4.34 4.33 -11.67
CA GLY A 229 4.23 3.72 -10.34
C GLY A 229 4.45 2.20 -10.36
N LEU A 230 3.99 1.50 -11.40
CA LEU A 230 4.21 0.04 -11.56
C LEU A 230 5.69 -0.34 -11.58
N THR A 231 6.54 0.51 -12.14
CA THR A 231 8.00 0.28 -12.21
C THR A 231 8.73 0.67 -10.94
N SER A 232 8.07 1.36 -10.02
CA SER A 232 8.65 1.75 -8.73
C SER A 232 8.71 0.56 -7.75
N SER A 233 9.55 0.68 -6.72
CA SER A 233 9.64 -0.32 -5.63
C SER A 233 8.32 -0.49 -4.87
N GLU A 234 7.51 0.56 -4.81
CA GLU A 234 6.22 0.58 -4.10
C GLU A 234 5.08 0.00 -4.93
N GLY A 235 5.17 0.08 -6.26
CA GLY A 235 4.10 -0.32 -7.16
C GLY A 235 2.88 0.61 -7.09
N ILE A 236 1.74 0.10 -7.52
CA ILE A 236 0.43 0.72 -7.38
C ILE A 236 -0.52 -0.21 -6.63
N ILE A 237 -1.63 0.31 -6.12
CA ILE A 237 -2.72 -0.52 -5.63
C ILE A 237 -3.83 -0.55 -6.67
N VAL A 238 -4.36 -1.74 -6.94
CA VAL A 238 -5.44 -1.97 -7.92
C VAL A 238 -6.58 -2.71 -7.23
N ALA A 239 -7.79 -2.19 -7.35
CA ALA A 239 -9.02 -2.91 -7.04
C ALA A 239 -9.55 -3.53 -8.32
N GLY A 240 -9.95 -4.81 -8.29
CA GLY A 240 -10.46 -5.45 -9.51
C GLY A 240 -10.58 -6.96 -9.44
N GLY A 241 -10.71 -7.55 -10.60
CA GLY A 241 -10.84 -8.98 -10.81
C GLY A 241 -9.87 -9.50 -11.87
N HIS A 242 -9.72 -10.82 -11.96
CA HIS A 242 -8.82 -11.44 -12.91
C HIS A 242 -9.55 -11.98 -14.14
N SER A 243 -8.90 -11.85 -15.30
CA SER A 243 -9.24 -12.56 -16.51
C SER A 243 -8.08 -13.45 -16.97
N THR A 244 -8.38 -14.55 -17.63
CA THR A 244 -7.36 -15.40 -18.24
C THR A 244 -7.00 -14.85 -19.62
N VAL A 245 -5.70 -14.72 -19.88
CA VAL A 245 -5.15 -14.43 -21.21
C VAL A 245 -4.39 -15.68 -21.71
N THR A 246 -4.52 -15.98 -23.00
CA THR A 246 -3.89 -17.15 -23.62
C THR A 246 -3.06 -16.69 -24.81
N GLY A 247 -1.92 -17.31 -25.02
CA GLY A 247 -1.03 -17.03 -26.14
C GLY A 247 0.01 -18.13 -26.32
N PRO A 248 1.03 -17.92 -27.16
CA PRO A 248 2.06 -18.93 -27.47
C PRO A 248 2.80 -19.45 -26.25
N ALA A 249 2.96 -18.66 -25.18
CA ALA A 249 3.59 -19.07 -23.92
C ALA A 249 2.62 -19.77 -22.93
N GLY A 250 1.39 -20.09 -23.36
CA GLY A 250 0.40 -20.77 -22.52
C GLY A 250 -0.67 -19.82 -21.97
N ARG A 251 -1.01 -19.98 -20.68
CA ARG A 251 -2.04 -19.19 -20.00
C ARG A 251 -1.41 -18.29 -18.95
N GLY A 252 -1.93 -17.07 -18.84
CA GLY A 252 -1.58 -16.10 -17.79
C GLY A 252 -2.85 -15.45 -17.21
N LEU A 253 -2.69 -14.74 -16.09
CA LEU A 253 -3.75 -13.93 -15.51
C LEU A 253 -3.47 -12.46 -15.79
N MET A 254 -4.51 -11.72 -16.17
CA MET A 254 -4.53 -10.26 -16.30
C MET A 254 -5.42 -9.70 -15.19
N LEU A 255 -4.92 -8.78 -14.39
CA LEU A 255 -5.72 -8.05 -13.41
C LEU A 255 -6.44 -6.90 -14.10
N LYS A 256 -7.76 -6.93 -14.14
CA LYS A 256 -8.60 -5.86 -14.67
C LYS A 256 -8.98 -4.90 -13.56
N ALA A 257 -8.57 -3.64 -13.69
CA ALA A 257 -8.78 -2.62 -12.68
C ALA A 257 -10.21 -2.05 -12.77
N SER A 258 -10.96 -2.12 -11.69
CA SER A 258 -12.16 -1.31 -11.51
C SER A 258 -11.82 0.09 -10.95
N GLN A 259 -10.69 0.17 -10.25
CA GLN A 259 -10.10 1.39 -9.70
C GLN A 259 -8.62 1.13 -9.44
N PHE A 260 -7.78 2.15 -9.51
CA PHE A 260 -6.40 2.06 -9.05
C PHE A 260 -6.04 3.26 -8.18
N TYR A 261 -4.97 3.09 -7.42
CA TYR A 261 -4.56 4.03 -6.39
C TYR A 261 -3.09 4.35 -6.53
N LEU A 262 -2.78 5.63 -6.42
CA LEU A 262 -1.43 6.18 -6.50
C LEU A 262 -0.97 6.59 -5.11
N ARG A 263 0.26 6.24 -4.75
CA ARG A 263 0.84 6.61 -3.47
C ARG A 263 1.29 8.06 -3.48
N GLN A 264 1.03 8.74 -2.36
CA GLN A 264 1.72 9.99 -2.09
C GLN A 264 3.03 9.68 -1.35
N PRO A 265 4.17 10.17 -1.85
CA PRO A 265 5.45 10.01 -1.16
C PRO A 265 5.41 10.70 0.20
N SER A 266 5.86 10.02 1.26
CA SER A 266 6.03 10.63 2.57
C SER A 266 7.47 11.10 2.74
N LYS A 267 7.71 12.29 3.31
CA LYS A 267 9.07 12.79 3.62
C LYS A 267 9.87 11.85 4.52
N ARG A 268 9.20 11.04 5.33
CA ARG A 268 9.86 10.04 6.16
C ARG A 268 10.45 8.90 5.32
N ALA A 269 9.80 8.55 4.20
CA ALA A 269 10.37 7.64 3.23
C ALA A 269 11.60 8.26 2.53
N GLU A 270 11.58 9.58 2.29
CA GLU A 270 12.71 10.31 1.70
C GLU A 270 13.91 10.41 2.65
N ALA A 271 13.68 10.57 3.97
CA ALA A 271 14.77 10.71 4.96
C ALA A 271 15.62 9.45 5.14
N GLY A 272 15.13 8.28 4.72
CA GLY A 272 15.86 7.00 4.70
C GLY A 272 16.36 6.59 3.32
N LEU A 273 16.04 7.34 2.27
CA LEU A 273 16.46 7.03 0.91
C LEU A 273 17.88 7.53 0.65
N LYS A 274 18.66 6.71 -0.04
CA LYS A 274 19.98 7.12 -0.52
C LYS A 274 19.82 8.29 -1.50
N PRO A 275 20.80 9.21 -1.57
CA PRO A 275 20.77 10.25 -2.59
C PRO A 275 20.79 9.66 -3.99
N CYS A 276 20.09 10.31 -4.91
CA CYS A 276 20.16 9.92 -6.31
C CYS A 276 21.52 10.27 -6.88
N ILE A 277 22.13 9.32 -7.58
CA ILE A 277 23.42 9.44 -8.24
C ILE A 277 23.29 9.13 -9.73
N ARG A 278 24.12 9.79 -10.54
CA ARG A 278 24.30 9.38 -11.91
C ARG A 278 25.16 8.14 -11.95
N THR A 279 24.71 7.13 -12.67
CA THR A 279 25.33 5.82 -12.74
C THR A 279 25.20 5.23 -14.16
N GLY A 280 25.66 4.02 -14.36
CA GLY A 280 25.84 3.43 -15.68
C GLY A 280 27.11 3.89 -16.36
N CYS A 281 27.63 3.09 -17.28
CA CYS A 281 28.96 3.31 -17.92
C CYS A 281 29.08 4.69 -18.61
N SER A 282 27.98 5.20 -19.16
CA SER A 282 27.93 6.50 -19.86
C SER A 282 27.15 7.57 -19.08
N SER A 283 26.94 7.38 -17.76
CA SER A 283 26.17 8.29 -16.88
C SER A 283 24.72 8.51 -17.35
N GLN A 284 24.16 7.54 -18.05
CA GLN A 284 22.83 7.58 -18.67
C GLN A 284 21.70 7.19 -17.75
N ILE A 285 22.00 6.74 -16.53
CA ILE A 285 21.01 6.31 -15.53
C ILE A 285 21.09 7.24 -14.33
N CYS A 286 19.92 7.55 -13.74
CA CYS A 286 19.79 8.21 -12.45
C CYS A 286 19.15 7.23 -11.47
N SER A 287 19.88 6.81 -10.43
CA SER A 287 19.45 5.80 -9.47
C SER A 287 19.95 6.10 -8.06
N ASP A 288 19.40 5.46 -7.03
CA ASP A 288 19.87 5.54 -5.63
C ASP A 288 20.89 4.44 -5.29
N HIS A 289 21.30 3.66 -6.28
CA HIS A 289 22.36 2.67 -6.20
C HIS A 289 23.17 2.62 -7.49
N ASP A 290 24.36 2.05 -7.41
CA ASP A 290 25.21 1.89 -8.59
C ASP A 290 24.64 0.83 -9.53
N VAL A 291 24.54 1.15 -10.81
CA VAL A 291 23.99 0.29 -11.87
C VAL A 291 25.07 0.06 -12.91
N ILE A 292 25.42 -1.20 -13.13
CA ILE A 292 26.39 -1.59 -14.17
C ILE A 292 25.63 -1.77 -15.48
N THR A 293 26.10 -1.08 -16.53
CA THR A 293 25.56 -1.19 -17.89
C THR A 293 26.66 -1.47 -18.90
N THR A 294 26.26 -1.89 -20.09
CA THR A 294 27.17 -1.92 -21.25
C THR A 294 27.64 -0.50 -21.57
N CYS A 295 28.93 -0.39 -21.95
CA CYS A 295 29.53 0.91 -22.29
C CYS A 295 29.28 1.29 -23.77
N GLU A 296 28.05 1.16 -24.24
CA GLU A 296 27.69 1.66 -25.56
C GLU A 296 27.57 3.21 -25.54
N TYR A 297 27.95 3.82 -26.64
CA TYR A 297 27.77 5.26 -26.81
C TYR A 297 26.52 5.54 -27.63
N ARG A 298 25.69 6.46 -27.11
CA ARG A 298 24.56 7.07 -27.86
C ARG A 298 24.61 8.57 -27.69
N PRO A 299 24.32 9.37 -28.73
CA PRO A 299 24.38 10.82 -28.65
C PRO A 299 23.50 11.41 -27.53
N GLU A 300 22.35 10.81 -27.22
CA GLU A 300 21.45 11.23 -26.16
C GLU A 300 22.06 11.14 -24.74
N TYR A 301 23.10 10.31 -24.55
CA TYR A 301 23.77 10.18 -23.24
C TYR A 301 24.50 11.45 -22.83
N GLU A 302 24.96 12.25 -23.80
CA GLU A 302 25.58 13.56 -23.53
C GLU A 302 24.56 14.54 -22.92
N CYS A 303 23.27 14.41 -23.28
CA CYS A 303 22.20 15.24 -22.68
C CYS A 303 21.99 14.89 -21.20
N TYR A 304 22.05 13.63 -20.85
CA TYR A 304 21.90 13.17 -19.47
C TYR A 304 23.08 13.54 -18.57
N LYS A 305 24.30 13.68 -19.11
CA LYS A 305 25.46 14.14 -18.36
C LYS A 305 25.28 15.53 -17.78
N LYS A 306 24.48 16.39 -18.42
CA LYS A 306 24.19 17.77 -18.01
C LYS A 306 22.87 17.90 -17.24
N ALA A 307 22.02 16.88 -17.27
CA ALA A 307 20.72 16.90 -16.63
C ALA A 307 20.82 16.73 -15.11
N THR A 308 19.88 17.29 -14.38
CA THR A 308 19.77 17.12 -12.93
C THR A 308 19.22 15.73 -12.63
N CYS A 309 20.01 14.92 -11.88
CA CYS A 309 19.60 13.64 -11.35
C CYS A 309 19.12 13.82 -9.91
N GLU A 310 17.85 13.64 -9.68
CA GLU A 310 17.23 13.86 -8.38
C GLU A 310 16.01 12.97 -8.20
N ARG A 311 15.50 12.92 -6.96
CA ARG A 311 14.29 12.16 -6.65
C ARG A 311 13.07 12.89 -7.19
N GLN A 312 12.33 12.19 -8.02
CA GLN A 312 11.14 12.71 -8.68
C GLN A 312 9.92 12.65 -7.74
N ALA A 313 8.83 13.32 -8.11
CA ALA A 313 7.61 13.38 -7.32
C ALA A 313 6.97 12.00 -7.01
N ASN A 314 7.30 10.98 -7.79
CA ASN A 314 6.87 9.58 -7.58
C ASN A 314 7.74 8.82 -6.58
N GLY A 315 8.80 9.43 -6.04
CA GLY A 315 9.73 8.84 -5.09
C GLY A 315 10.91 8.08 -5.72
N ASP A 316 10.98 7.96 -7.04
CA ASP A 316 12.09 7.31 -7.75
C ASP A 316 13.16 8.32 -8.16
N CYS A 317 14.40 7.85 -8.32
CA CYS A 317 15.44 8.65 -8.94
C CYS A 317 15.22 8.77 -10.44
N GLY A 318 15.35 9.98 -10.98
CA GLY A 318 15.20 10.24 -12.39
C GLY A 318 15.82 11.57 -12.81
N PHE A 319 16.00 11.75 -14.13
CA PHE A 319 16.43 13.02 -14.66
C PHE A 319 15.25 14.00 -14.74
N THR A 320 15.40 15.17 -14.13
CA THR A 320 14.38 16.22 -14.16
C THR A 320 14.19 16.72 -15.60
N LYS A 321 12.94 16.66 -16.10
CA LYS A 321 12.56 17.11 -17.44
C LYS A 321 12.56 18.63 -17.51
N THR A 322 13.76 19.23 -17.68
CA THR A 322 13.89 20.65 -17.97
C THR A 322 13.75 20.93 -19.46
N LYS A 323 13.54 22.19 -19.80
CA LYS A 323 13.48 22.61 -21.22
C LYS A 323 14.81 22.29 -21.91
N GLU A 324 15.93 22.50 -21.25
CA GLU A 324 17.29 22.24 -21.74
C GLU A 324 17.49 20.75 -22.05
N LEU A 325 17.04 19.85 -21.18
CA LEU A 325 17.11 18.41 -21.43
C LEU A 325 16.22 18.01 -22.60
N THR A 326 15.01 18.53 -22.65
CA THR A 326 14.04 18.25 -23.73
C THR A 326 14.57 18.72 -25.09
N ASP A 327 15.09 19.96 -25.15
CA ASP A 327 15.68 20.55 -26.37
C ASP A 327 16.95 19.80 -26.80
N CYS A 328 17.77 19.33 -25.84
CA CYS A 328 18.95 18.53 -26.16
C CYS A 328 18.55 17.19 -26.78
N LEU A 329 17.61 16.47 -26.16
CA LEU A 329 17.14 15.17 -26.66
C LEU A 329 16.46 15.27 -28.03
N ALA A 330 15.76 16.38 -28.30
CA ALA A 330 15.13 16.63 -29.62
C ALA A 330 16.15 16.83 -30.71
N ARG A 331 17.36 17.35 -30.42
CA ARG A 331 18.43 17.61 -31.41
C ARG A 331 19.24 16.37 -31.77
N VAL A 332 19.24 15.34 -30.94
CA VAL A 332 20.06 14.12 -31.12
C VAL A 332 19.24 12.91 -31.56
N ARG A 333 17.95 13.07 -31.74
CA ARG A 333 17.06 12.13 -32.44
C ARG A 333 17.05 12.40 -33.93
#